data_8e9f9f167db3b3342b84c20df4a2bab7
#
_entry.id   8e9f9f167db3b3342b84c20df4a2bab7
#
_cell.length_a   1.000
_cell.length_b   1.000
_cell.length_c   1.000
_cell.angle_alpha   90.00
_cell.angle_beta   90.00
_cell.angle_gamma   90.00
#
_symmetry.space_group_name_H-M   'P 1'
#
loop_
_entity.id
_entity.type
_entity.pdbx_description
1 polymer ?
#
loop_
_entity_poly.entity_id
_entity_poly.type
_entity_poly.pdbx_seq_one_letter_code
_entity_poly.pdbx_strand_id
1 'polypeptide(L)'
;MKNFLLKLKNYFKEAKAENVYNLDGCVPLVNAIPFGLQHALSMFIGNISPIILVCAFIKDVDSSIIQQIIQNGIFIAGIATAIQLFPIWRFGSKLPVVSGISFTFVGVLISVVSVYGYGTMLGSIIIGGLFIGVFGMLAKYWRRFVPPIVSSLVVLAIGLSLLSVGAKTFCGGEGLINNSEAIYGFASWQNLLVASITLVSGIVLNIVLKGVWKNLSILFSLIIGVVISLFFKGMIVSIDLSNLPIFSLPKFTNFGEITFNLEAIIIVIVIYLVSSTETIGNVSAICDAALEKEVTEKEIAGGISAVGFFSALSGLFGCLPVTTYSQNIGMVTQTKVVNRFAILTGAIFLIIAGLFPPLAAIIQMIPQPVIGGCTILLFSSIVITGMQMLAKCGFNTRNTLIISLSLSIGFGFTLVPEIVNSIFTSQNSLGALILSNSVAMIFIISFVLNLVLPKNMDEKKSE
;
A
#
# COMPACT_ATOMS: atom_id res chain seq x y z
N MET A 1 15.95 -24.34 -24.61
CA MET A 1 14.86 -23.59 -25.24
C MET A 1 13.76 -24.51 -25.79
N LYS A 2 14.05 -25.51 -26.69
CA LYS A 2 13.05 -26.47 -27.19
C LYS A 2 12.26 -27.21 -26.11
N ASN A 3 12.91 -27.74 -25.08
CA ASN A 3 12.24 -28.44 -23.96
C ASN A 3 11.36 -27.52 -23.08
N PHE A 4 11.70 -26.24 -22.98
CA PHE A 4 10.91 -25.25 -22.26
C PHE A 4 9.65 -24.92 -23.06
N LEU A 5 9.79 -24.69 -24.38
CA LEU A 5 8.65 -24.42 -25.27
C LEU A 5 7.70 -25.64 -25.38
N LEU A 6 8.25 -26.86 -25.33
CA LEU A 6 7.44 -28.07 -25.33
C LEU A 6 6.64 -28.24 -24.01
N LYS A 7 7.26 -27.94 -22.88
CA LYS A 7 6.58 -27.90 -21.57
C LYS A 7 5.48 -26.83 -21.53
N LEU A 8 5.75 -25.63 -22.06
CA LEU A 8 4.74 -24.57 -22.20
C LEU A 8 3.58 -25.01 -23.11
N LYS A 9 3.89 -25.62 -24.25
CA LYS A 9 2.87 -26.09 -25.20
C LYS A 9 1.98 -27.21 -24.60
N ASN A 10 2.57 -28.12 -23.83
CA ASN A 10 1.82 -29.15 -23.12
C ASN A 10 1.01 -28.57 -21.95
N TYR A 11 1.55 -27.59 -21.23
CA TYR A 11 0.86 -26.88 -20.17
C TYR A 11 -0.41 -26.17 -20.69
N PHE A 12 -0.33 -25.50 -21.86
CA PHE A 12 -1.49 -24.85 -22.49
C PHE A 12 -2.50 -25.85 -23.11
N LYS A 13 -2.10 -27.07 -23.43
CA LYS A 13 -3.04 -28.12 -23.90
C LYS A 13 -3.97 -28.62 -22.80
N GLU A 14 -3.57 -28.54 -21.54
CA GLU A 14 -4.35 -28.97 -20.36
C GLU A 14 -5.15 -27.81 -19.73
N ALA A 15 -5.15 -26.64 -20.37
CA ALA A 15 -5.80 -25.45 -19.86
C ALA A 15 -7.34 -25.64 -19.82
N LYS A 16 -7.92 -25.56 -18.60
CA LYS A 16 -9.37 -25.61 -18.37
C LYS A 16 -9.85 -24.29 -17.77
N ALA A 17 -11.00 -23.80 -18.25
CA ALA A 17 -11.58 -22.57 -17.73
C ALA A 17 -11.91 -22.66 -16.22
N GLU A 18 -12.34 -23.82 -15.75
CA GLU A 18 -12.68 -24.11 -14.35
C GLU A 18 -11.48 -23.99 -13.39
N ASN A 19 -10.25 -24.10 -13.92
CA ASN A 19 -9.04 -23.94 -13.12
C ASN A 19 -8.88 -22.55 -12.50
N VAL A 20 -9.67 -21.55 -12.89
CA VAL A 20 -9.68 -20.22 -12.25
C VAL A 20 -10.01 -20.31 -10.76
N TYR A 21 -10.75 -21.32 -10.33
CA TYR A 21 -11.13 -21.58 -8.94
C TYR A 21 -10.16 -22.49 -8.19
N ASN A 22 -9.15 -23.03 -8.89
CA ASN A 22 -8.10 -23.85 -8.30
C ASN A 22 -6.83 -23.02 -8.13
N LEU A 23 -6.11 -23.20 -7.00
CA LEU A 23 -4.87 -22.45 -6.73
C LEU A 23 -3.82 -22.65 -7.83
N ASP A 24 -3.67 -23.87 -8.28
CA ASP A 24 -2.75 -24.33 -9.34
C ASP A 24 -3.53 -24.87 -10.55
N GLY A 25 -2.91 -24.88 -11.68
CA GLY A 25 -3.50 -25.35 -12.92
C GLY A 25 -3.45 -24.26 -14.00
N CYS A 26 -3.37 -24.68 -15.25
CA CYS A 26 -3.36 -23.75 -16.37
C CYS A 26 -4.78 -23.29 -16.71
N VAL A 27 -4.93 -21.99 -16.91
CA VAL A 27 -6.17 -21.36 -17.37
C VAL A 27 -5.94 -20.83 -18.79
N PRO A 28 -6.91 -20.96 -19.72
CA PRO A 28 -6.82 -20.34 -21.02
C PRO A 28 -6.58 -18.83 -20.90
N LEU A 29 -5.67 -18.27 -21.71
CA LEU A 29 -5.33 -16.83 -21.64
C LEU A 29 -6.55 -15.92 -21.78
N VAL A 30 -7.53 -16.30 -22.60
CA VAL A 30 -8.79 -15.56 -22.78
C VAL A 30 -9.55 -15.40 -21.45
N ASN A 31 -9.47 -16.38 -20.55
CA ASN A 31 -10.08 -16.33 -19.22
C ASN A 31 -9.13 -15.71 -18.18
N ALA A 32 -7.82 -15.97 -18.28
CA ALA A 32 -6.84 -15.50 -17.32
C ALA A 32 -6.61 -13.99 -17.38
N ILE A 33 -6.47 -13.43 -18.61
CA ILE A 33 -6.15 -12.01 -18.81
C ILE A 33 -7.20 -11.06 -18.18
N PRO A 34 -8.52 -11.24 -18.37
CA PRO A 34 -9.51 -10.37 -17.75
C PRO A 34 -9.41 -10.34 -16.23
N PHE A 35 -9.21 -11.48 -15.57
CA PHE A 35 -9.06 -11.54 -14.12
C PHE A 35 -7.75 -10.90 -13.65
N GLY A 36 -6.63 -11.18 -14.32
CA GLY A 36 -5.35 -10.54 -13.99
C GLY A 36 -5.40 -9.04 -14.20
N LEU A 37 -5.97 -8.57 -15.31
CA LEU A 37 -6.13 -7.15 -15.59
C LEU A 37 -7.03 -6.47 -14.55
N GLN A 38 -8.10 -7.13 -14.10
CA GLN A 38 -8.95 -6.65 -13.02
C GLN A 38 -8.13 -6.40 -11.73
N HIS A 39 -7.27 -7.35 -11.34
CA HIS A 39 -6.39 -7.20 -10.19
C HIS A 39 -5.41 -6.03 -10.36
N ALA A 40 -4.78 -5.91 -11.52
CA ALA A 40 -3.86 -4.82 -11.81
C ALA A 40 -4.53 -3.44 -11.80
N LEU A 41 -5.68 -3.31 -12.45
CA LEU A 41 -6.41 -2.04 -12.54
C LEU A 41 -7.03 -1.61 -11.20
N SER A 42 -7.51 -2.54 -10.39
CA SER A 42 -8.10 -2.19 -9.08
C SER A 42 -7.04 -1.70 -8.07
N MET A 43 -5.81 -2.18 -8.15
CA MET A 43 -4.72 -1.69 -7.31
C MET A 43 -3.99 -0.47 -7.90
N PHE A 44 -4.28 -0.09 -9.14
CA PHE A 44 -3.52 0.90 -9.89
C PHE A 44 -3.40 2.24 -9.15
N ILE A 45 -4.54 2.78 -8.70
CA ILE A 45 -4.57 4.04 -7.94
C ILE A 45 -3.91 3.86 -6.58
N GLY A 46 -4.16 2.73 -5.91
CA GLY A 46 -3.54 2.38 -4.63
C GLY A 46 -2.01 2.31 -4.72
N ASN A 47 -1.48 1.89 -5.87
CA ASN A 47 -0.04 1.81 -6.11
C ASN A 47 0.61 3.16 -6.40
N ILE A 48 -0.11 4.07 -7.04
CA ILE A 48 0.41 5.37 -7.49
C ILE A 48 0.25 6.46 -6.44
N SER A 49 -0.88 6.49 -5.75
CA SER A 49 -1.19 7.55 -4.79
C SER A 49 -0.14 7.71 -3.68
N PRO A 50 0.40 6.66 -3.05
CA PRO A 50 1.46 6.81 -2.05
C PRO A 50 2.70 7.52 -2.61
N ILE A 51 3.06 7.21 -3.86
CA ILE A 51 4.21 7.83 -4.54
C ILE A 51 3.96 9.33 -4.68
N ILE A 52 2.83 9.72 -5.25
CA ILE A 52 2.50 11.13 -5.47
C ILE A 52 2.44 11.89 -4.14
N LEU A 53 1.85 11.28 -3.11
CA LEU A 53 1.74 11.87 -1.78
C LEU A 53 3.10 12.13 -1.14
N VAL A 54 4.03 11.19 -1.20
CA VAL A 54 5.38 11.37 -0.63
C VAL A 54 6.22 12.30 -1.49
N CYS A 55 6.14 12.20 -2.82
CA CYS A 55 6.89 13.07 -3.73
C CYS A 55 6.52 14.55 -3.56
N ALA A 56 5.31 14.88 -3.12
CA ALA A 56 4.92 16.26 -2.82
C ALA A 56 5.75 16.93 -1.70
N PHE A 57 6.45 16.13 -0.89
CA PHE A 57 7.29 16.62 0.21
C PHE A 57 8.80 16.57 -0.12
N ILE A 58 9.18 16.08 -1.29
CA ILE A 58 10.59 16.08 -1.71
C ILE A 58 10.88 17.46 -2.28
N LYS A 59 11.85 18.17 -1.68
CA LYS A 59 12.27 19.50 -2.13
C LYS A 59 13.11 19.39 -3.40
N ASP A 60 12.98 20.37 -4.29
CA ASP A 60 13.81 20.56 -5.49
C ASP A 60 13.86 19.33 -6.43
N VAL A 61 12.72 18.63 -6.58
CA VAL A 61 12.61 17.45 -7.43
C VAL A 61 12.04 17.82 -8.79
N ASP A 62 12.78 17.49 -9.84
CA ASP A 62 12.30 17.62 -11.22
C ASP A 62 11.13 16.69 -11.52
N SER A 63 10.22 17.15 -12.36
CA SER A 63 9.08 16.35 -12.84
C SER A 63 9.52 15.02 -13.48
N SER A 64 10.68 14.97 -14.11
CA SER A 64 11.25 13.76 -14.70
C SER A 64 11.59 12.69 -13.66
N ILE A 65 12.00 13.11 -12.46
CA ILE A 65 12.32 12.21 -11.34
C ILE A 65 11.04 11.59 -10.79
N ILE A 66 9.99 12.39 -10.56
CA ILE A 66 8.69 11.88 -10.08
C ILE A 66 8.14 10.86 -11.08
N GLN A 67 8.23 11.14 -12.37
CA GLN A 67 7.83 10.22 -13.42
C GLN A 67 8.60 8.89 -13.35
N GLN A 68 9.92 8.94 -13.12
CA GLN A 68 10.73 7.72 -12.95
C GLN A 68 10.33 6.93 -11.69
N ILE A 69 10.05 7.61 -10.58
CA ILE A 69 9.59 6.96 -9.34
C ILE A 69 8.25 6.24 -9.59
N ILE A 70 7.31 6.88 -10.30
CA ILE A 70 6.02 6.28 -10.66
C ILE A 70 6.24 5.04 -11.55
N GLN A 71 7.06 5.18 -12.59
CA GLN A 71 7.41 4.09 -13.51
C GLN A 71 8.01 2.89 -12.74
N ASN A 72 9.00 3.16 -11.91
CA ASN A 72 9.68 2.15 -11.09
C ASN A 72 8.71 1.48 -10.12
N GLY A 73 7.81 2.25 -9.48
CA GLY A 73 6.80 1.71 -8.56
C GLY A 73 5.83 0.74 -9.23
N ILE A 74 5.36 1.04 -10.44
CA ILE A 74 4.50 0.14 -11.21
C ILE A 74 5.25 -1.14 -11.58
N PHE A 75 6.50 -1.02 -12.04
CA PHE A 75 7.34 -2.15 -12.40
C PHE A 75 7.63 -3.08 -11.22
N ILE A 76 8.04 -2.50 -10.08
CA ILE A 76 8.34 -3.25 -8.85
C ILE A 76 7.08 -3.96 -8.32
N ALA A 77 5.92 -3.31 -8.35
CA ALA A 77 4.65 -3.93 -7.95
C ALA A 77 4.35 -5.19 -8.78
N GLY A 78 4.61 -5.15 -10.08
CA GLY A 78 4.46 -6.31 -10.96
C GLY A 78 5.42 -7.45 -10.59
N ILE A 79 6.71 -7.16 -10.39
CA ILE A 79 7.70 -8.18 -10.00
C ILE A 79 7.39 -8.73 -8.60
N ALA A 80 7.10 -7.89 -7.62
CA ALA A 80 6.76 -8.31 -6.27
C ALA A 80 5.54 -9.24 -6.26
N THR A 81 4.51 -8.90 -7.05
CA THR A 81 3.33 -9.75 -7.24
C THR A 81 3.70 -11.10 -7.87
N ALA A 82 4.48 -11.10 -8.95
CA ALA A 82 4.89 -12.34 -9.61
C ALA A 82 5.62 -13.29 -8.66
N ILE A 83 6.50 -12.77 -7.81
CA ILE A 83 7.25 -13.56 -6.83
C ILE A 83 6.38 -14.00 -5.66
N GLN A 84 5.38 -13.21 -5.23
CA GLN A 84 4.40 -13.67 -4.24
C GLN A 84 3.63 -14.89 -4.74
N LEU A 85 3.23 -14.89 -6.02
CA LEU A 85 2.49 -15.97 -6.66
C LEU A 85 3.37 -17.20 -6.93
N PHE A 86 4.58 -16.98 -7.43
CA PHE A 86 5.54 -18.01 -7.82
C PHE A 86 6.87 -17.79 -7.11
N PRO A 87 7.00 -18.33 -5.89
CA PRO A 87 8.16 -18.08 -5.05
C PRO A 87 9.49 -18.49 -5.69
N ILE A 88 10.49 -17.65 -5.50
CA ILE A 88 11.89 -17.97 -5.78
C ILE A 88 12.56 -18.25 -4.44
N TRP A 89 13.07 -19.46 -4.26
CA TRP A 89 13.68 -19.94 -3.01
C TRP A 89 12.71 -19.79 -1.81
N ARG A 90 12.93 -18.84 -0.90
CA ARG A 90 12.09 -18.57 0.28
C ARG A 90 11.28 -17.27 0.18
N PHE A 91 11.36 -16.58 -0.95
CA PHE A 91 10.65 -15.32 -1.19
C PHE A 91 9.34 -15.59 -1.91
N GLY A 92 8.23 -15.24 -1.30
CA GLY A 92 6.88 -15.41 -1.81
C GLY A 92 6.02 -16.36 -0.98
N SER A 93 4.74 -16.02 -0.88
CA SER A 93 3.75 -16.78 -0.11
C SER A 93 3.24 -18.02 -0.83
N LYS A 94 3.39 -18.11 -2.15
CA LYS A 94 2.77 -19.14 -3.03
C LYS A 94 1.23 -19.07 -3.03
N LEU A 95 0.68 -17.91 -2.72
CA LEU A 95 -0.76 -17.64 -2.61
C LEU A 95 -1.18 -16.57 -3.63
N PRO A 96 -2.49 -16.43 -3.93
CA PRO A 96 -3.02 -15.42 -4.83
C PRO A 96 -3.01 -14.02 -4.18
N VAL A 97 -1.83 -13.57 -3.77
CA VAL A 97 -1.57 -12.27 -3.12
C VAL A 97 -0.98 -11.29 -4.12
N VAL A 98 -1.56 -10.13 -4.24
CA VAL A 98 -1.04 -9.03 -5.04
C VAL A 98 -0.28 -8.07 -4.14
N SER A 99 0.87 -7.58 -4.60
CA SER A 99 1.73 -6.65 -3.88
C SER A 99 1.94 -5.36 -4.68
N GLY A 100 2.07 -4.25 -3.99
CA GLY A 100 2.37 -2.95 -4.58
C GLY A 100 2.83 -1.95 -3.54
N ILE A 101 2.96 -0.69 -3.93
CA ILE A 101 3.49 0.39 -3.08
C ILE A 101 2.58 0.61 -1.87
N SER A 102 3.17 0.72 -0.71
CA SER A 102 2.49 0.67 0.59
C SER A 102 2.04 2.04 1.08
N PHE A 103 0.75 2.15 1.43
CA PHE A 103 0.23 3.29 2.19
C PHE A 103 0.71 3.34 3.64
N THR A 104 1.05 2.21 4.23
CA THR A 104 1.47 2.07 5.63
C THR A 104 2.67 2.96 5.95
N PHE A 105 3.54 3.17 4.96
CA PHE A 105 4.76 3.95 5.12
C PHE A 105 4.60 5.44 4.84
N VAL A 106 3.51 5.89 4.22
CA VAL A 106 3.34 7.27 3.74
C VAL A 106 3.61 8.28 4.86
N GLY A 107 2.98 8.13 6.01
CA GLY A 107 3.14 9.08 7.11
C GLY A 107 4.58 9.19 7.63
N VAL A 108 5.26 8.04 7.84
CA VAL A 108 6.65 8.06 8.31
C VAL A 108 7.62 8.54 7.24
N LEU A 109 7.39 8.17 5.97
CA LEU A 109 8.27 8.61 4.89
C LEU A 109 8.15 10.10 4.61
N ILE A 110 6.94 10.68 4.74
CA ILE A 110 6.76 12.14 4.71
C ILE A 110 7.58 12.80 5.84
N SER A 111 7.52 12.28 7.07
CA SER A 111 8.32 12.81 8.19
C SER A 111 9.82 12.67 7.92
N VAL A 112 10.28 11.50 7.46
CA VAL A 112 11.70 11.25 7.19
C VAL A 112 12.20 12.12 6.04
N VAL A 113 11.46 12.24 4.94
CA VAL A 113 11.90 13.06 3.79
C VAL A 113 11.91 14.54 4.12
N SER A 114 10.97 15.03 4.91
CA SER A 114 10.89 16.44 5.33
C SER A 114 12.04 16.84 6.25
N VAL A 115 12.50 15.92 7.11
CA VAL A 115 13.53 16.17 8.14
C VAL A 115 14.93 15.86 7.62
N TYR A 116 15.11 14.70 6.99
CA TYR A 116 16.43 14.18 6.62
C TYR A 116 16.70 14.17 5.10
N GLY A 117 15.68 14.46 4.30
CA GLY A 117 15.79 14.46 2.84
C GLY A 117 15.57 13.09 2.20
N TYR A 118 15.50 13.11 0.87
CA TYR A 118 15.14 11.96 0.05
C TYR A 118 16.17 10.83 0.09
N GLY A 119 17.47 11.15 0.05
CA GLY A 119 18.54 10.15 0.11
C GLY A 119 18.51 9.32 1.39
N THR A 120 18.22 9.95 2.54
CA THR A 120 18.08 9.25 3.84
C THR A 120 16.80 8.40 3.87
N MET A 121 15.72 8.87 3.26
CA MET A 121 14.51 8.07 3.11
C MET A 121 14.81 6.77 2.36
N LEU A 122 15.52 6.84 1.23
CA LEU A 122 15.90 5.66 0.45
C LEU A 122 16.82 4.72 1.23
N GLY A 123 17.84 5.27 1.90
CA GLY A 123 18.73 4.48 2.76
C GLY A 123 17.97 3.72 3.85
N SER A 124 17.00 4.37 4.48
CA SER A 124 16.15 3.76 5.51
C SER A 124 15.23 2.68 4.95
N ILE A 125 14.68 2.88 3.75
CA ILE A 125 13.87 1.87 3.04
C ILE A 125 14.71 0.64 2.71
N ILE A 126 15.93 0.81 2.20
CA ILE A 126 16.82 -0.28 1.81
C ILE A 126 17.20 -1.12 3.04
N ILE A 127 17.73 -0.47 4.10
CA ILE A 127 18.17 -1.18 5.31
C ILE A 127 16.99 -1.83 6.02
N GLY A 128 15.88 -1.09 6.21
CA GLY A 128 14.66 -1.61 6.83
C GLY A 128 14.06 -2.79 6.04
N GLY A 129 14.04 -2.68 4.71
CA GLY A 129 13.58 -3.75 3.81
C GLY A 129 14.45 -5.01 3.91
N LEU A 130 15.77 -4.88 3.89
CA LEU A 130 16.69 -6.00 4.11
C LEU A 130 16.50 -6.63 5.49
N PHE A 131 16.40 -5.80 6.54
CA PHE A 131 16.15 -6.27 7.90
C PHE A 131 14.88 -7.11 7.95
N ILE A 132 13.74 -6.60 7.45
CA ILE A 132 12.47 -7.34 7.52
C ILE A 132 12.44 -8.54 6.57
N GLY A 133 13.16 -8.47 5.46
CA GLY A 133 13.32 -9.60 4.55
C GLY A 133 13.96 -10.81 5.25
N VAL A 134 15.03 -10.58 6.00
CA VAL A 134 15.70 -11.61 6.83
C VAL A 134 14.83 -11.98 8.04
N PHE A 135 14.28 -10.99 8.74
CA PHE A 135 13.41 -11.19 9.91
C PHE A 135 12.15 -11.98 9.55
N GLY A 136 11.60 -11.78 8.35
CA GLY A 136 10.48 -12.55 7.83
C GLY A 136 10.76 -14.04 7.69
N MET A 137 11.98 -14.44 7.32
CA MET A 137 12.38 -15.85 7.29
C MET A 137 12.30 -16.52 8.67
N LEU A 138 12.40 -15.72 9.71
CA LEU A 138 12.31 -16.13 11.12
C LEU A 138 10.90 -15.96 11.70
N ALA A 139 9.90 -15.70 10.87
CA ALA A 139 8.51 -15.43 11.31
C ALA A 139 7.93 -16.54 12.20
N LYS A 140 8.36 -17.79 12.01
CA LYS A 140 8.02 -18.94 12.87
C LYS A 140 8.22 -18.63 14.36
N TYR A 141 9.28 -17.91 14.72
CA TYR A 141 9.65 -17.67 16.12
C TYR A 141 8.94 -16.50 16.75
N TRP A 142 8.64 -15.43 15.98
CA TRP A 142 8.11 -14.19 16.52
C TRP A 142 6.62 -13.94 16.24
N ARG A 143 6.03 -14.55 15.21
CA ARG A 143 4.60 -14.31 14.86
C ARG A 143 3.64 -14.57 16.03
N ARG A 144 4.01 -15.48 16.96
CA ARG A 144 3.22 -15.80 18.16
C ARG A 144 3.03 -14.61 19.11
N PHE A 145 3.91 -13.61 19.03
CA PHE A 145 3.83 -12.40 19.84
C PHE A 145 2.94 -11.32 19.22
N VAL A 146 2.54 -11.50 17.97
CA VAL A 146 1.67 -10.58 17.23
C VAL A 146 0.30 -11.25 17.02
N PRO A 147 -0.60 -11.16 17.99
CA PRO A 147 -1.93 -11.74 17.88
C PRO A 147 -2.80 -10.92 16.91
N PRO A 148 -3.91 -11.49 16.41
CA PRO A 148 -4.82 -10.82 15.47
C PRO A 148 -5.30 -9.45 15.93
N ILE A 149 -5.49 -9.24 17.24
CA ILE A 149 -5.92 -7.94 17.81
C ILE A 149 -4.93 -6.82 17.50
N VAL A 150 -3.62 -7.07 17.60
CA VAL A 150 -2.58 -6.08 17.28
C VAL A 150 -2.59 -5.76 15.79
N SER A 151 -2.63 -6.79 14.93
CA SER A 151 -2.70 -6.61 13.48
C SER A 151 -3.94 -5.81 13.06
N SER A 152 -5.09 -6.10 13.66
CA SER A 152 -6.35 -5.41 13.38
C SER A 152 -6.31 -3.94 13.76
N LEU A 153 -5.74 -3.62 14.94
CA LEU A 153 -5.54 -2.24 15.40
C LEU A 153 -4.61 -1.46 14.49
N VAL A 154 -3.55 -2.11 14.02
CA VAL A 154 -2.61 -1.52 13.07
C VAL A 154 -3.30 -1.16 11.75
N VAL A 155 -4.06 -2.07 11.16
CA VAL A 155 -4.79 -1.81 9.91
C VAL A 155 -5.78 -0.65 10.10
N LEU A 156 -6.51 -0.64 11.21
CA LEU A 156 -7.40 0.48 11.55
C LEU A 156 -6.64 1.80 11.68
N ALA A 157 -5.50 1.78 12.39
CA ALA A 157 -4.67 2.96 12.60
C ALA A 157 -4.13 3.53 11.27
N ILE A 158 -3.69 2.67 10.34
CA ILE A 158 -3.26 3.08 9.01
C ILE A 158 -4.40 3.82 8.30
N GLY A 159 -5.59 3.21 8.23
CA GLY A 159 -6.74 3.84 7.57
C GLY A 159 -7.09 5.20 8.17
N LEU A 160 -7.14 5.31 9.50
CA LEU A 160 -7.47 6.56 10.21
C LEU A 160 -6.37 7.62 10.06
N SER A 161 -5.10 7.26 10.10
CA SER A 161 -3.97 8.20 9.95
C SER A 161 -3.94 8.84 8.57
N LEU A 162 -4.37 8.11 7.55
CA LEU A 162 -4.38 8.57 6.16
C LEU A 162 -5.57 9.51 5.85
N LEU A 163 -6.61 9.59 6.72
CA LEU A 163 -7.76 10.45 6.47
C LEU A 163 -7.36 11.92 6.36
N SER A 164 -6.42 12.40 7.19
CA SER A 164 -5.90 13.77 7.12
C SER A 164 -5.16 14.05 5.80
N VAL A 165 -4.38 13.09 5.33
CA VAL A 165 -3.68 13.18 4.03
C VAL A 165 -4.69 13.21 2.89
N GLY A 166 -5.71 12.34 2.94
CA GLY A 166 -6.81 12.32 1.96
C GLY A 166 -7.57 13.65 1.91
N ALA A 167 -7.89 14.23 3.06
CA ALA A 167 -8.58 15.52 3.14
C ALA A 167 -7.74 16.68 2.57
N LYS A 168 -6.44 16.74 2.88
CA LYS A 168 -5.53 17.74 2.29
C LYS A 168 -5.45 17.60 0.76
N THR A 169 -5.33 16.37 0.27
CA THR A 169 -5.27 16.08 -1.17
C THR A 169 -6.58 16.44 -1.87
N PHE A 170 -7.72 16.17 -1.21
CA PHE A 170 -9.06 16.56 -1.67
C PHE A 170 -9.19 18.08 -1.84
N CYS A 171 -8.57 18.86 -0.97
CA CYS A 171 -8.53 20.30 -1.02
C CYS A 171 -7.49 20.88 -2.02
N GLY A 172 -6.78 20.04 -2.76
CA GLY A 172 -5.80 20.46 -3.78
C GLY A 172 -4.36 20.11 -3.46
N GLY A 173 -4.09 19.50 -2.30
CA GLY A 173 -2.75 19.06 -1.87
C GLY A 173 -2.04 20.06 -0.95
N GLU A 174 -1.11 19.53 -0.15
CA GLU A 174 -0.40 20.31 0.86
C GLU A 174 0.47 21.44 0.27
N GLY A 175 1.00 21.24 -0.94
CA GLY A 175 1.79 22.26 -1.64
C GLY A 175 1.02 23.55 -1.94
N LEU A 176 -0.31 23.56 -1.85
CA LEU A 176 -1.13 24.76 -2.04
C LEU A 176 -1.42 25.53 -0.75
N ILE A 177 -1.15 24.96 0.44
CA ILE A 177 -1.49 25.60 1.73
C ILE A 177 -0.83 26.98 1.89
N ASN A 178 0.42 27.11 1.42
CA ASN A 178 1.20 28.36 1.53
C ASN A 178 1.56 28.95 0.17
N ASN A 179 0.94 28.49 -0.92
CA ASN A 179 1.24 28.97 -2.27
C ASN A 179 0.16 29.98 -2.73
N SER A 180 0.44 31.26 -2.54
CA SER A 180 -0.44 32.36 -2.97
C SER A 180 -0.41 32.59 -4.49
N GLU A 181 0.54 32.04 -5.23
CA GLU A 181 0.66 32.22 -6.69
C GLU A 181 -0.06 31.12 -7.48
N ALA A 182 -0.58 30.12 -6.82
CA ALA A 182 -1.32 29.05 -7.48
C ALA A 182 -2.60 29.57 -8.13
N ILE A 183 -2.91 29.13 -9.34
CA ILE A 183 -4.13 29.47 -10.09
C ILE A 183 -5.39 29.14 -9.26
N TYR A 184 -5.35 28.01 -8.56
CA TYR A 184 -6.40 27.55 -7.63
C TYR A 184 -5.75 27.31 -6.26
N GLY A 185 -6.09 28.14 -5.27
CA GLY A 185 -5.58 28.01 -3.92
C GLY A 185 -6.09 26.76 -3.20
N PHE A 186 -5.50 26.45 -2.06
CA PHE A 186 -5.95 25.37 -1.17
C PHE A 186 -7.42 25.55 -0.80
N ALA A 187 -8.20 24.46 -0.86
CA ALA A 187 -9.64 24.44 -0.61
C ALA A 187 -10.48 25.40 -1.49
N SER A 188 -9.96 25.80 -2.65
CA SER A 188 -10.75 26.58 -3.61
C SER A 188 -11.99 25.79 -4.04
N TRP A 189 -13.07 26.51 -4.44
CA TRP A 189 -14.31 25.85 -4.85
C TRP A 189 -14.11 24.93 -6.06
N GLN A 190 -13.16 25.23 -6.95
CA GLN A 190 -12.80 24.40 -8.10
C GLN A 190 -12.20 23.07 -7.65
N ASN A 191 -11.23 23.11 -6.72
CA ASN A 191 -10.63 21.91 -6.16
C ASN A 191 -11.66 21.04 -5.45
N LEU A 192 -12.52 21.67 -4.61
CA LEU A 192 -13.57 20.97 -3.89
C LEU A 192 -14.61 20.36 -4.84
N LEU A 193 -14.97 21.05 -5.91
CA LEU A 193 -15.94 20.56 -6.88
C LEU A 193 -15.39 19.34 -7.63
N VAL A 194 -14.17 19.41 -8.16
CA VAL A 194 -13.53 18.29 -8.88
C VAL A 194 -13.39 17.09 -7.97
N ALA A 195 -12.91 17.28 -6.75
CA ALA A 195 -12.75 16.23 -5.77
C ALA A 195 -14.11 15.60 -5.37
N SER A 196 -15.14 16.45 -5.16
CA SER A 196 -16.49 15.97 -4.81
C SER A 196 -17.14 15.18 -5.94
N ILE A 197 -17.03 15.63 -7.19
CA ILE A 197 -17.56 14.88 -8.34
C ILE A 197 -16.82 13.53 -8.46
N THR A 198 -15.50 13.53 -8.29
CA THR A 198 -14.71 12.29 -8.30
C THR A 198 -15.17 11.34 -7.22
N LEU A 199 -15.32 11.80 -5.98
CA LEU A 199 -15.80 11.01 -4.85
C LEU A 199 -17.20 10.45 -5.09
N VAL A 200 -18.16 11.33 -5.45
CA VAL A 200 -19.56 10.95 -5.67
C VAL A 200 -19.68 9.97 -6.84
N SER A 201 -18.96 10.20 -7.94
CA SER A 201 -18.95 9.26 -9.06
C SER A 201 -18.42 7.87 -8.63
N GLY A 202 -17.38 7.82 -7.80
CA GLY A 202 -16.87 6.56 -7.25
C GLY A 202 -17.90 5.83 -6.38
N ILE A 203 -18.63 6.56 -5.53
CA ILE A 203 -19.73 6.00 -4.72
C ILE A 203 -20.85 5.47 -5.63
N VAL A 204 -21.32 6.27 -6.56
CA VAL A 204 -22.41 5.89 -7.47
C VAL A 204 -22.01 4.66 -8.29
N LEU A 205 -20.80 4.65 -8.86
CA LEU A 205 -20.30 3.52 -9.63
C LEU A 205 -20.15 2.27 -8.78
N ASN A 206 -19.73 2.39 -7.52
CA ASN A 206 -19.64 1.26 -6.60
C ASN A 206 -21.00 0.64 -6.27
N ILE A 207 -22.08 1.43 -6.29
CA ILE A 207 -23.46 0.98 -6.05
C ILE A 207 -24.07 0.37 -7.32
N VAL A 208 -23.90 1.05 -8.46
CA VAL A 208 -24.58 0.70 -9.73
C VAL A 208 -23.88 -0.47 -10.43
N LEU A 209 -22.55 -0.49 -10.43
CA LEU A 209 -21.78 -1.53 -11.11
C LEU A 209 -21.84 -2.85 -10.34
N LYS A 210 -21.85 -3.96 -11.09
CA LYS A 210 -21.91 -5.32 -10.54
C LYS A 210 -20.70 -6.14 -11.01
N GLY A 211 -20.39 -7.19 -10.25
CA GLY A 211 -19.32 -8.12 -10.58
C GLY A 211 -17.95 -7.44 -10.74
N VAL A 212 -17.24 -7.77 -11.80
CA VAL A 212 -15.90 -7.26 -12.10
C VAL A 212 -15.83 -5.73 -12.18
N TRP A 213 -16.84 -5.10 -12.78
CA TRP A 213 -16.89 -3.65 -12.99
C TRP A 213 -16.99 -2.86 -11.68
N LYS A 214 -17.60 -3.43 -10.64
CA LYS A 214 -17.68 -2.81 -9.31
C LYS A 214 -16.28 -2.54 -8.73
N ASN A 215 -15.36 -3.48 -8.91
CA ASN A 215 -13.99 -3.36 -8.40
C ASN A 215 -13.16 -2.30 -9.14
N LEU A 216 -13.61 -1.88 -10.33
CA LEU A 216 -13.00 -0.81 -11.12
C LEU A 216 -13.64 0.56 -10.90
N SER A 217 -14.60 0.68 -9.97
CA SER A 217 -15.34 1.93 -9.71
C SER A 217 -14.42 3.11 -9.39
N ILE A 218 -13.35 2.88 -8.62
CA ILE A 218 -12.37 3.93 -8.27
C ILE A 218 -11.56 4.35 -9.51
N LEU A 219 -11.20 3.43 -10.39
CA LEU A 219 -10.51 3.75 -11.64
C LEU A 219 -11.42 4.59 -12.57
N PHE A 220 -12.69 4.22 -12.70
CA PHE A 220 -13.64 5.01 -13.48
C PHE A 220 -13.91 6.38 -12.87
N SER A 221 -13.97 6.47 -11.53
CA SER A 221 -14.13 7.78 -10.87
C SER A 221 -12.93 8.69 -11.09
N LEU A 222 -11.72 8.15 -11.13
CA LEU A 222 -10.51 8.89 -11.50
C LEU A 222 -10.62 9.44 -12.91
N ILE A 223 -11.04 8.61 -13.89
CA ILE A 223 -11.22 9.07 -15.29
C ILE A 223 -12.25 10.20 -15.35
N ILE A 224 -13.38 10.06 -14.67
CA ILE A 224 -14.40 11.11 -14.60
C ILE A 224 -13.81 12.38 -13.99
N GLY A 225 -13.08 12.28 -12.89
CA GLY A 225 -12.44 13.42 -12.24
C GLY A 225 -11.46 14.15 -13.15
N VAL A 226 -10.63 13.39 -13.89
CA VAL A 226 -9.70 13.96 -14.89
C VAL A 226 -10.46 14.67 -15.99
N VAL A 227 -11.54 14.08 -16.54
CA VAL A 227 -12.38 14.71 -17.57
C VAL A 227 -12.99 16.00 -17.05
N ILE A 228 -13.49 16.04 -15.83
CA ILE A 228 -14.03 17.26 -15.22
C ILE A 228 -12.93 18.30 -15.01
N SER A 229 -11.74 17.91 -14.64
CA SER A 229 -10.62 18.85 -14.44
C SER A 229 -10.18 19.55 -15.72
N LEU A 230 -10.47 18.98 -16.92
CA LEU A 230 -10.20 19.63 -18.22
C LEU A 230 -11.00 20.93 -18.42
N PHE A 231 -12.17 21.07 -17.76
CA PHE A 231 -12.96 22.30 -17.81
C PHE A 231 -12.36 23.46 -17.00
N PHE A 232 -11.36 23.18 -16.16
CA PHE A 232 -10.65 24.16 -15.34
C PHE A 232 -9.26 24.42 -15.91
N LYS A 233 -9.09 25.55 -16.59
CA LYS A 233 -7.85 25.92 -17.27
C LYS A 233 -6.66 25.97 -16.29
N GLY A 234 -5.61 25.19 -16.55
CA GLY A 234 -4.40 25.16 -15.73
C GLY A 234 -4.47 24.22 -14.52
N MET A 235 -5.55 23.45 -14.33
CA MET A 235 -5.62 22.43 -13.27
C MET A 235 -4.81 21.18 -13.62
N ILE A 236 -4.74 20.83 -14.90
CA ILE A 236 -3.90 19.74 -15.40
C ILE A 236 -2.56 20.35 -15.79
N VAL A 237 -1.48 19.82 -15.19
CA VAL A 237 -0.11 20.22 -15.56
C VAL A 237 0.23 19.55 -16.89
N SER A 238 0.58 20.37 -17.90
CA SER A 238 1.02 19.86 -19.19
C SER A 238 2.45 19.34 -19.09
N ILE A 239 2.66 18.07 -19.43
CA ILE A 239 3.98 17.46 -19.56
C ILE A 239 4.23 17.22 -21.04
N ASP A 240 5.42 17.55 -21.51
CA ASP A 240 5.82 17.28 -22.89
C ASP A 240 6.05 15.77 -23.08
N LEU A 241 5.13 15.14 -23.79
CA LEU A 241 5.20 13.72 -24.10
C LEU A 241 6.03 13.41 -25.34
N SER A 242 6.35 14.43 -26.17
CA SER A 242 7.00 14.25 -27.48
C SER A 242 8.45 13.76 -27.38
N ASN A 243 9.13 14.12 -26.28
CA ASN A 243 10.54 13.79 -26.05
C ASN A 243 10.74 12.51 -25.21
N LEU A 244 9.64 11.84 -24.80
CA LEU A 244 9.74 10.64 -23.97
C LEU A 244 9.93 9.40 -24.84
N PRO A 245 10.86 8.50 -24.49
CA PRO A 245 10.96 7.22 -25.16
C PRO A 245 9.69 6.41 -24.89
N ILE A 246 9.18 5.72 -25.93
CA ILE A 246 8.01 4.85 -25.77
C ILE A 246 8.30 3.72 -24.80
N PHE A 247 9.54 3.22 -24.78
CA PHE A 247 9.98 2.13 -23.94
C PHE A 247 11.29 2.48 -23.24
N SER A 248 11.34 2.26 -21.93
CA SER A 248 12.54 2.49 -21.12
C SER A 248 12.60 1.48 -19.97
N LEU A 249 13.79 0.95 -19.72
CA LEU A 249 14.02 0.14 -18.54
C LEU A 249 13.97 1.02 -17.28
N PRO A 250 13.43 0.50 -16.16
CA PRO A 250 13.51 1.16 -14.87
C PRO A 250 14.97 1.47 -14.53
N LYS A 251 15.23 2.72 -14.14
CA LYS A 251 16.59 3.17 -13.83
C LYS A 251 16.85 2.98 -12.34
N PHE A 252 18.04 2.48 -12.01
CA PHE A 252 18.59 2.61 -10.67
C PHE A 252 18.84 4.09 -10.38
N THR A 253 18.71 4.49 -9.13
CA THR A 253 18.66 5.88 -8.70
C THR A 253 19.78 6.74 -9.27
N ASN A 254 19.39 7.79 -10.01
CA ASN A 254 20.19 9.00 -10.24
C ASN A 254 19.67 10.15 -9.36
N PHE A 255 19.10 9.83 -8.19
CA PHE A 255 18.30 10.77 -7.37
C PHE A 255 19.10 11.41 -6.23
N GLY A 256 20.41 11.53 -6.40
CA GLY A 256 21.32 11.99 -5.37
C GLY A 256 21.95 10.85 -4.58
N GLU A 257 22.83 11.19 -3.65
CA GLU A 257 23.50 10.21 -2.82
C GLU A 257 22.53 9.56 -1.83
N ILE A 258 22.57 8.24 -1.75
CA ILE A 258 21.85 7.50 -0.70
C ILE A 258 22.61 7.74 0.60
N THR A 259 21.94 8.33 1.58
CA THR A 259 22.50 8.61 2.90
C THR A 259 21.83 7.77 3.97
N PHE A 260 22.50 7.55 5.08
CA PHE A 260 22.03 6.71 6.17
C PHE A 260 21.99 7.51 7.47
N ASN A 261 20.82 7.48 8.13
CA ASN A 261 20.63 8.05 9.45
C ASN A 261 19.99 6.98 10.35
N LEU A 262 20.59 6.75 11.50
CA LEU A 262 20.16 5.66 12.40
C LEU A 262 18.72 5.85 12.91
N GLU A 263 18.32 7.07 13.23
CA GLU A 263 16.98 7.37 13.74
C GLU A 263 15.92 7.12 12.67
N ALA A 264 16.19 7.58 11.44
CA ALA A 264 15.34 7.34 10.29
C ALA A 264 15.23 5.83 9.96
N ILE A 265 16.31 5.08 10.06
CA ILE A 265 16.32 3.64 9.85
C ILE A 265 15.46 2.94 10.91
N ILE A 266 15.62 3.29 12.20
CA ILE A 266 14.89 2.65 13.29
C ILE A 266 13.38 2.89 13.15
N ILE A 267 12.94 4.12 12.89
CA ILE A 267 11.50 4.39 12.75
C ILE A 267 10.90 3.67 11.54
N VAL A 268 11.63 3.60 10.42
CA VAL A 268 11.18 2.86 9.23
C VAL A 268 11.14 1.35 9.51
N ILE A 269 12.09 0.79 10.29
CA ILE A 269 12.03 -0.62 10.74
C ILE A 269 10.78 -0.87 11.60
N VAL A 270 10.41 0.03 12.50
CA VAL A 270 9.17 -0.09 13.29
C VAL A 270 7.96 -0.19 12.35
N ILE A 271 7.88 0.65 11.33
CA ILE A 271 6.78 0.57 10.35
C ILE A 271 6.86 -0.71 9.49
N TYR A 272 8.03 -1.23 9.22
CA TYR A 272 8.16 -2.55 8.58
C TYR A 272 7.62 -3.70 9.45
N LEU A 273 7.83 -3.64 10.77
CA LEU A 273 7.21 -4.60 11.69
C LEU A 273 5.67 -4.49 11.65
N VAL A 274 5.15 -3.25 11.60
CA VAL A 274 3.73 -2.97 11.37
C VAL A 274 3.24 -3.59 10.06
N SER A 275 3.90 -3.33 8.94
CA SER A 275 3.57 -3.89 7.62
C SER A 275 3.66 -5.42 7.57
N SER A 276 4.56 -6.02 8.38
CA SER A 276 4.62 -7.48 8.53
C SER A 276 3.36 -8.05 9.16
N THR A 277 2.77 -7.33 10.13
CA THR A 277 1.49 -7.76 10.74
C THR A 277 0.34 -7.67 9.75
N GLU A 278 0.31 -6.64 8.90
CA GLU A 278 -0.63 -6.50 7.79
C GLU A 278 -0.48 -7.68 6.81
N THR A 279 0.76 -8.02 6.43
CA THR A 279 1.03 -9.16 5.55
C THR A 279 0.55 -10.48 6.16
N ILE A 280 0.75 -10.71 7.46
CA ILE A 280 0.22 -11.89 8.17
C ILE A 280 -1.31 -11.93 8.05
N GLY A 281 -1.97 -10.81 8.32
CA GLY A 281 -3.43 -10.69 8.23
C GLY A 281 -3.94 -11.01 6.82
N ASN A 282 -3.30 -10.44 5.81
CA ASN A 282 -3.66 -10.61 4.41
C ASN A 282 -3.48 -12.04 3.91
N VAL A 283 -2.35 -12.66 4.22
CA VAL A 283 -2.05 -14.06 3.84
C VAL A 283 -3.01 -15.02 4.54
N SER A 284 -3.30 -14.78 5.84
CA SER A 284 -4.26 -15.58 6.60
C SER A 284 -5.68 -15.44 6.07
N ALA A 285 -6.10 -14.21 5.71
CA ALA A 285 -7.44 -13.96 5.18
C ALA A 285 -7.69 -14.67 3.83
N ILE A 286 -6.69 -14.76 2.96
CA ILE A 286 -6.79 -15.54 1.71
C ILE A 286 -6.93 -17.03 2.01
N CYS A 287 -6.12 -17.58 2.92
CA CYS A 287 -6.19 -18.98 3.28
C CYS A 287 -7.56 -19.35 3.86
N ASP A 288 -8.04 -18.53 4.80
CA ASP A 288 -9.32 -18.74 5.47
C ASP A 288 -10.53 -18.56 4.53
N ALA A 289 -10.63 -17.38 3.89
CA ALA A 289 -11.85 -16.99 3.19
C ALA A 289 -11.95 -17.50 1.73
N ALA A 290 -10.83 -17.76 1.07
CA ALA A 290 -10.82 -18.15 -0.33
C ALA A 290 -10.37 -19.61 -0.58
N LEU A 291 -9.45 -20.11 0.24
CA LEU A 291 -8.87 -21.45 0.08
C LEU A 291 -9.39 -22.46 1.11
N GLU A 292 -10.16 -22.00 2.12
CA GLU A 292 -10.74 -22.83 3.20
C GLU A 292 -9.70 -23.73 3.88
N LYS A 293 -8.51 -23.18 4.15
CA LYS A 293 -7.39 -23.88 4.78
C LYS A 293 -6.69 -23.02 5.82
N GLU A 294 -6.03 -23.65 6.75
CA GLU A 294 -5.12 -22.95 7.66
C GLU A 294 -3.86 -22.43 6.93
N VAL A 295 -3.42 -21.26 7.32
CA VAL A 295 -2.18 -20.66 6.79
C VAL A 295 -0.96 -21.38 7.35
N THR A 296 -0.02 -21.74 6.50
CA THR A 296 1.23 -22.38 6.89
C THR A 296 2.30 -21.37 7.30
N GLU A 297 3.24 -21.81 8.15
CA GLU A 297 4.41 -21.00 8.53
C GLU A 297 5.26 -20.57 7.32
N LYS A 298 5.36 -21.42 6.31
CA LYS A 298 6.12 -21.13 5.09
C LYS A 298 5.47 -20.04 4.25
N GLU A 299 4.15 -20.03 4.16
CA GLU A 299 3.38 -19.02 3.43
C GLU A 299 3.54 -17.64 4.08
N ILE A 300 3.45 -17.56 5.41
CA ILE A 300 3.67 -16.31 6.16
C ILE A 300 5.11 -15.84 6.01
N ALA A 301 6.08 -16.72 6.29
CA ALA A 301 7.49 -16.36 6.23
C ALA A 301 7.89 -15.90 4.82
N GLY A 302 7.45 -16.63 3.79
CA GLY A 302 7.70 -16.27 2.39
C GLY A 302 7.06 -14.96 2.01
N GLY A 303 5.83 -14.71 2.45
CA GLY A 303 5.10 -13.48 2.19
C GLY A 303 5.82 -12.25 2.76
N ILE A 304 6.21 -12.29 4.05
CA ILE A 304 6.91 -11.20 4.72
C ILE A 304 8.31 -10.99 4.12
N SER A 305 9.04 -12.09 3.87
CA SER A 305 10.39 -12.00 3.28
C SER A 305 10.36 -11.37 1.89
N ALA A 306 9.38 -11.70 1.06
CA ALA A 306 9.21 -11.08 -0.25
C ALA A 306 8.92 -9.58 -0.11
N VAL A 307 7.98 -9.18 0.77
CA VAL A 307 7.68 -7.76 1.04
C VAL A 307 8.96 -7.01 1.44
N GLY A 308 9.79 -7.56 2.34
CA GLY A 308 11.01 -6.93 2.78
C GLY A 308 12.04 -6.77 1.66
N PHE A 309 12.39 -7.84 0.96
CA PHE A 309 13.39 -7.78 -0.11
C PHE A 309 12.96 -6.92 -1.29
N PHE A 310 11.68 -6.99 -1.69
CA PHE A 310 11.18 -6.14 -2.78
C PHE A 310 11.04 -4.68 -2.36
N SER A 311 10.85 -4.40 -1.07
CA SER A 311 10.94 -3.04 -0.54
C SER A 311 12.37 -2.50 -0.59
N ALA A 312 13.36 -3.32 -0.23
CA ALA A 312 14.76 -2.93 -0.38
C ALA A 312 15.12 -2.67 -1.85
N LEU A 313 14.68 -3.55 -2.74
CA LEU A 313 14.85 -3.38 -4.18
C LEU A 313 14.13 -2.09 -4.67
N SER A 314 12.92 -1.83 -4.19
CA SER A 314 12.18 -0.61 -4.49
C SER A 314 12.95 0.65 -4.08
N GLY A 315 13.56 0.65 -2.90
CA GLY A 315 14.44 1.73 -2.45
C GLY A 315 15.65 1.95 -3.36
N LEU A 316 16.26 0.87 -3.89
CA LEU A 316 17.34 0.98 -4.89
C LEU A 316 16.86 1.59 -6.21
N PHE A 317 15.60 1.41 -6.56
CA PHE A 317 14.96 2.05 -7.71
C PHE A 317 14.36 3.43 -7.37
N GLY A 318 14.72 4.03 -6.24
CA GLY A 318 14.21 5.33 -5.82
C GLY A 318 12.74 5.36 -5.45
N CYS A 319 12.12 4.22 -5.19
CA CYS A 319 10.70 4.13 -4.92
C CYS A 319 10.39 3.74 -3.47
N LEU A 320 9.12 3.78 -3.10
CA LEU A 320 8.63 3.51 -1.76
C LEU A 320 8.55 1.99 -1.49
N PRO A 321 8.45 1.58 -0.20
CA PRO A 321 8.27 0.17 0.16
C PRO A 321 7.02 -0.46 -0.44
N VAL A 322 7.07 -1.76 -0.67
CA VAL A 322 5.93 -2.57 -1.12
C VAL A 322 5.24 -3.28 0.05
N THR A 323 3.96 -3.61 -0.12
CA THR A 323 3.18 -4.46 0.80
C THR A 323 2.19 -5.32 0.05
N THR A 324 1.49 -6.20 0.74
CA THR A 324 0.37 -6.99 0.20
C THR A 324 -0.93 -6.19 0.24
N TYR A 325 -1.74 -6.23 -0.81
CA TYR A 325 -2.96 -5.42 -0.91
C TYR A 325 -4.21 -6.13 -0.40
N SER A 326 -4.81 -5.58 0.66
CA SER A 326 -6.07 -6.07 1.25
C SER A 326 -7.25 -5.96 0.28
N GLN A 327 -7.28 -4.95 -0.59
CA GLN A 327 -8.35 -4.79 -1.60
C GLN A 327 -8.40 -5.97 -2.55
N ASN A 328 -7.25 -6.46 -2.99
CA ASN A 328 -7.16 -7.61 -3.89
C ASN A 328 -7.58 -8.91 -3.20
N ILE A 329 -7.39 -9.01 -1.88
CA ILE A 329 -7.90 -10.12 -1.07
C ILE A 329 -9.42 -10.14 -1.07
N GLY A 330 -10.03 -8.98 -0.88
CA GLY A 330 -11.48 -8.82 -0.99
C GLY A 330 -12.04 -9.29 -2.34
N MET A 331 -11.34 -9.00 -3.45
CA MET A 331 -11.72 -9.50 -4.78
C MET A 331 -11.61 -11.02 -4.89
N VAL A 332 -10.48 -11.60 -4.46
CA VAL A 332 -10.29 -13.06 -4.48
C VAL A 332 -11.38 -13.75 -3.68
N THR A 333 -11.71 -13.22 -2.50
CA THR A 333 -12.77 -13.77 -1.63
C THR A 333 -14.15 -13.69 -2.27
N GLN A 334 -14.48 -12.58 -2.96
CA GLN A 334 -15.77 -12.38 -3.61
C GLN A 334 -15.92 -13.19 -4.90
N THR A 335 -14.88 -13.22 -5.73
CA THR A 335 -14.92 -13.89 -7.03
C THR A 335 -14.60 -15.37 -6.95
N LYS A 336 -13.96 -15.80 -5.85
CA LYS A 336 -13.40 -17.15 -5.67
C LYS A 336 -12.34 -17.50 -6.73
N VAL A 337 -11.86 -16.52 -7.48
CA VAL A 337 -10.75 -16.69 -8.43
C VAL A 337 -9.43 -16.71 -7.67
N VAL A 338 -8.93 -17.89 -7.40
CA VAL A 338 -7.70 -18.13 -6.62
C VAL A 338 -6.51 -18.54 -7.48
N ASN A 339 -6.69 -18.69 -8.77
CA ASN A 339 -5.67 -19.20 -9.66
C ASN A 339 -4.48 -18.24 -9.80
N ARG A 340 -3.29 -18.73 -9.42
CA ARG A 340 -2.06 -17.94 -9.44
C ARG A 340 -1.64 -17.53 -10.86
N PHE A 341 -1.88 -18.40 -11.86
CA PHE A 341 -1.57 -18.09 -13.24
C PHE A 341 -2.48 -16.98 -13.80
N ALA A 342 -3.76 -16.98 -13.43
CA ALA A 342 -4.66 -15.91 -13.83
C ALA A 342 -4.21 -14.55 -13.26
N ILE A 343 -3.85 -14.50 -11.97
CA ILE A 343 -3.36 -13.25 -11.34
C ILE A 343 -1.98 -12.84 -11.87
N LEU A 344 -1.13 -13.81 -12.25
CA LEU A 344 0.18 -13.53 -12.87
C LEU A 344 0.05 -12.71 -14.15
N THR A 345 -1.01 -12.90 -14.93
CA THR A 345 -1.22 -12.06 -16.14
C THR A 345 -1.35 -10.59 -15.79
N GLY A 346 -1.94 -10.26 -14.65
CA GLY A 346 -1.99 -8.90 -14.12
C GLY A 346 -0.62 -8.38 -13.66
N ALA A 347 0.18 -9.23 -13.03
CA ALA A 347 1.56 -8.88 -12.67
C ALA A 347 2.41 -8.60 -13.92
N ILE A 348 2.27 -9.41 -14.97
CA ILE A 348 2.93 -9.19 -16.26
C ILE A 348 2.47 -7.87 -16.89
N PHE A 349 1.15 -7.56 -16.82
CA PHE A 349 0.64 -6.28 -17.28
C PHE A 349 1.29 -5.10 -16.55
N LEU A 350 1.43 -5.16 -15.22
CA LEU A 350 2.12 -4.11 -14.44
C LEU A 350 3.60 -4.00 -14.82
N ILE A 351 4.31 -5.11 -15.02
CA ILE A 351 5.70 -5.09 -15.48
C ILE A 351 5.80 -4.37 -16.82
N ILE A 352 4.95 -4.73 -17.78
CA ILE A 352 4.92 -4.09 -19.11
C ILE A 352 4.56 -2.61 -18.97
N ALA A 353 3.53 -2.26 -18.19
CA ALA A 353 3.11 -0.88 -17.96
C ALA A 353 4.23 -0.03 -17.33
N GLY A 354 5.01 -0.60 -16.41
CA GLY A 354 6.18 0.04 -15.82
C GLY A 354 7.37 0.23 -16.78
N LEU A 355 7.32 -0.35 -17.98
CA LEU A 355 8.32 -0.13 -19.03
C LEU A 355 7.91 1.01 -20.00
N PHE A 356 6.74 1.64 -19.81
CA PHE A 356 6.19 2.70 -20.65
C PHE A 356 6.25 4.08 -19.94
N PRO A 357 7.32 4.89 -20.10
CA PRO A 357 7.42 6.22 -19.52
C PRO A 357 6.23 7.14 -19.81
N PRO A 358 5.61 7.15 -21.02
CA PRO A 358 4.45 7.99 -21.27
C PRO A 358 3.26 7.70 -20.34
N LEU A 359 3.09 6.46 -19.89
CA LEU A 359 2.06 6.12 -18.92
C LEU A 359 2.32 6.81 -17.56
N ALA A 360 3.55 6.79 -17.09
CA ALA A 360 3.93 7.46 -15.85
C ALA A 360 3.78 8.99 -15.96
N ALA A 361 4.09 9.58 -17.12
CA ALA A 361 3.87 10.99 -17.38
C ALA A 361 2.35 11.36 -17.34
N ILE A 362 1.50 10.58 -17.99
CA ILE A 362 0.04 10.78 -17.95
C ILE A 362 -0.48 10.69 -16.50
N ILE A 363 0.02 9.75 -15.73
CA ILE A 363 -0.35 9.59 -14.31
C ILE A 363 0.05 10.83 -13.50
N GLN A 364 1.24 11.37 -13.74
CA GLN A 364 1.73 12.57 -13.04
C GLN A 364 0.89 13.82 -13.37
N MET A 365 0.22 13.86 -14.53
CA MET A 365 -0.68 14.95 -14.91
C MET A 365 -2.00 14.96 -14.13
N ILE A 366 -2.33 13.88 -13.40
CA ILE A 366 -3.59 13.78 -12.66
C ILE A 366 -3.61 14.83 -11.53
N PRO A 367 -4.61 15.73 -11.50
CA PRO A 367 -4.70 16.75 -10.48
C PRO A 367 -4.88 16.17 -9.06
N GLN A 368 -4.27 16.82 -8.08
CA GLN A 368 -4.38 16.42 -6.66
C GLN A 368 -5.84 16.26 -6.18
N PRO A 369 -6.80 17.14 -6.49
CA PRO A 369 -8.21 16.96 -6.09
C PRO A 369 -8.84 15.67 -6.60
N VAL A 370 -8.48 15.24 -7.82
CA VAL A 370 -8.95 13.97 -8.39
C VAL A 370 -8.40 12.79 -7.58
N ILE A 371 -7.09 12.81 -7.27
CA ILE A 371 -6.46 11.81 -6.42
C ILE A 371 -7.10 11.81 -5.04
N GLY A 372 -7.38 13.00 -4.48
CA GLY A 372 -8.05 13.17 -3.18
C GLY A 372 -9.44 12.53 -3.12
N GLY A 373 -10.26 12.74 -4.16
CA GLY A 373 -11.58 12.08 -4.27
C GLY A 373 -11.48 10.54 -4.27
N CYS A 374 -10.51 9.99 -5.00
CA CYS A 374 -10.26 8.56 -5.05
C CYS A 374 -9.68 8.01 -3.73
N THR A 375 -8.72 8.72 -3.12
CA THR A 375 -8.02 8.24 -1.91
C THR A 375 -8.92 8.22 -0.69
N ILE A 376 -9.89 9.12 -0.56
CA ILE A 376 -10.91 9.04 0.50
C ILE A 376 -11.66 7.71 0.44
N LEU A 377 -12.05 7.24 -0.76
CA LEU A 377 -12.70 5.93 -0.92
C LEU A 377 -11.76 4.78 -0.54
N LEU A 378 -10.48 4.86 -0.92
CA LEU A 378 -9.49 3.84 -0.58
C LEU A 378 -9.26 3.79 0.94
N PHE A 379 -9.06 4.94 1.59
CA PHE A 379 -8.78 5.00 3.02
C PHE A 379 -9.98 4.55 3.86
N SER A 380 -11.20 4.92 3.45
CA SER A 380 -12.42 4.43 4.09
C SER A 380 -12.53 2.90 4.03
N SER A 381 -12.13 2.28 2.92
CA SER A 381 -12.12 0.82 2.80
C SER A 381 -11.08 0.16 3.72
N ILE A 382 -9.91 0.80 3.94
CA ILE A 382 -8.90 0.31 4.89
C ILE A 382 -9.43 0.40 6.33
N VAL A 383 -10.07 1.52 6.70
CA VAL A 383 -10.72 1.71 8.02
C VAL A 383 -11.73 0.59 8.28
N ILE A 384 -12.63 0.35 7.33
CA ILE A 384 -13.66 -0.70 7.47
C ILE A 384 -13.03 -2.08 7.57
N THR A 385 -11.98 -2.37 6.80
CA THR A 385 -11.25 -3.65 6.90
C THR A 385 -10.67 -3.82 8.30
N GLY A 386 -10.02 -2.79 8.86
CA GLY A 386 -9.53 -2.82 10.24
C GLY A 386 -10.62 -3.05 11.28
N MET A 387 -11.78 -2.37 11.14
CA MET A 387 -12.94 -2.58 12.00
C MET A 387 -13.50 -4.00 11.91
N GLN A 388 -13.61 -4.56 10.71
CA GLN A 388 -14.07 -5.94 10.51
C GLN A 388 -13.12 -6.96 11.12
N MET A 389 -11.81 -6.74 11.01
CA MET A 389 -10.81 -7.59 11.65
C MET A 389 -10.92 -7.51 13.19
N LEU A 390 -11.10 -6.30 13.76
CA LEU A 390 -11.31 -6.12 15.19
C LEU A 390 -12.59 -6.81 15.68
N ALA A 391 -13.68 -6.71 14.94
CA ALA A 391 -14.94 -7.37 15.26
C ALA A 391 -14.78 -8.90 15.35
N LYS A 392 -13.96 -9.51 14.48
CA LYS A 392 -13.63 -10.94 14.54
C LYS A 392 -12.82 -11.33 15.79
N CYS A 393 -12.01 -10.42 16.34
CA CYS A 393 -11.26 -10.66 17.56
C CYS A 393 -12.13 -10.67 18.83
N GLY A 394 -13.34 -10.09 18.75
CA GLY A 394 -14.27 -9.94 19.88
C GLY A 394 -13.88 -8.83 20.85
N PHE A 395 -14.90 -8.31 21.58
CA PHE A 395 -14.77 -7.19 22.53
C PHE A 395 -14.89 -7.71 23.98
N ASN A 396 -14.05 -8.69 24.35
CA ASN A 396 -13.90 -9.07 25.75
C ASN A 396 -13.18 -7.96 26.54
N THR A 397 -13.20 -8.05 27.88
CA THR A 397 -12.62 -7.01 28.77
C THR A 397 -11.17 -6.70 28.43
N ARG A 398 -10.36 -7.74 28.17
CA ARG A 398 -8.96 -7.62 27.80
C ARG A 398 -8.77 -6.88 26.46
N ASN A 399 -9.46 -7.35 25.43
CA ASN A 399 -9.36 -6.76 24.09
C ASN A 399 -9.85 -5.31 24.09
N THR A 400 -10.94 -5.02 24.81
CA THR A 400 -11.47 -3.66 24.94
C THR A 400 -10.44 -2.71 25.55
N LEU A 401 -9.70 -3.13 26.59
CA LEU A 401 -8.62 -2.32 27.16
C LEU A 401 -7.48 -2.10 26.18
N ILE A 402 -7.06 -3.15 25.44
CA ILE A 402 -6.02 -3.02 24.42
C ILE A 402 -6.46 -2.02 23.34
N ILE A 403 -7.69 -2.15 22.82
CA ILE A 403 -8.22 -1.30 21.77
C ILE A 403 -8.30 0.16 22.25
N SER A 404 -8.99 0.40 23.38
CA SER A 404 -9.28 1.75 23.87
C SER A 404 -8.00 2.51 24.19
N LEU A 405 -7.09 1.91 24.96
CA LEU A 405 -5.85 2.59 25.36
C LEU A 405 -4.91 2.82 24.17
N SER A 406 -4.79 1.83 23.26
CA SER A 406 -3.92 1.99 22.10
C SER A 406 -4.40 3.09 21.17
N LEU A 407 -5.70 3.16 20.88
CA LEU A 407 -6.25 4.22 20.04
C LEU A 407 -6.20 5.59 20.71
N SER A 408 -6.60 5.67 22.00
CA SER A 408 -6.65 6.94 22.72
C SER A 408 -5.26 7.56 22.89
N ILE A 409 -4.27 6.78 23.29
CA ILE A 409 -2.90 7.29 23.46
C ILE A 409 -2.26 7.53 22.09
N GLY A 410 -2.37 6.57 21.17
CA GLY A 410 -1.72 6.66 19.85
C GLY A 410 -2.21 7.85 19.02
N PHE A 411 -3.52 8.10 18.96
CA PHE A 411 -4.04 9.29 18.28
C PHE A 411 -3.97 10.53 19.14
N GLY A 412 -4.22 10.43 20.46
CA GLY A 412 -4.20 11.58 21.36
C GLY A 412 -2.88 12.36 21.31
N PHE A 413 -1.75 11.67 21.33
CA PHE A 413 -0.44 12.32 21.25
C PHE A 413 -0.13 12.88 19.87
N THR A 414 -0.54 12.20 18.81
CA THR A 414 -0.28 12.67 17.43
C THR A 414 -1.17 13.82 16.99
N LEU A 415 -2.36 13.98 17.57
CA LEU A 415 -3.27 15.08 17.27
C LEU A 415 -2.89 16.40 17.96
N VAL A 416 -1.93 16.36 18.90
CA VAL A 416 -1.46 17.53 19.65
C VAL A 416 0.05 17.69 19.45
N PRO A 417 0.50 18.29 18.32
CA PRO A 417 1.92 18.43 17.98
C PRO A 417 2.73 19.19 19.06
N GLU A 418 2.08 20.04 19.84
CA GLU A 418 2.68 20.82 20.92
C GLU A 418 3.28 19.91 22.01
N ILE A 419 2.73 18.69 22.21
CA ILE A 419 3.28 17.72 23.16
C ILE A 419 4.68 17.31 22.71
N VAL A 420 4.84 16.97 21.44
CA VAL A 420 6.13 16.55 20.88
C VAL A 420 7.13 17.69 20.98
N ASN A 421 6.72 18.91 20.62
CA ASN A 421 7.56 20.11 20.66
C ASN A 421 7.97 20.48 22.09
N SER A 422 7.16 20.16 23.09
CA SER A 422 7.46 20.43 24.51
C SER A 422 8.42 19.41 25.12
N ILE A 423 8.29 18.14 24.70
CA ILE A 423 9.10 17.05 25.27
C ILE A 423 10.48 16.98 24.61
N PHE A 424 10.54 17.23 23.31
CA PHE A 424 11.78 17.09 22.53
C PHE A 424 12.27 18.42 22.01
N THR A 425 13.47 18.79 22.40
CA THR A 425 14.17 20.00 21.89
C THR A 425 14.48 19.86 20.39
N SER A 426 14.67 18.64 19.90
CA SER A 426 14.91 18.34 18.48
C SER A 426 13.78 17.46 17.94
N GLN A 427 13.09 17.94 16.92
CA GLN A 427 12.09 17.16 16.17
C GLN A 427 12.69 15.97 15.41
N ASN A 428 14.02 15.95 15.30
CA ASN A 428 14.76 14.90 14.60
C ASN A 428 15.07 13.70 15.51
N SER A 429 14.73 13.75 16.80
CA SER A 429 14.97 12.63 17.70
C SER A 429 14.03 11.46 17.40
N LEU A 430 14.51 10.24 17.60
CA LEU A 430 13.71 9.01 17.42
C LEU A 430 12.40 9.06 18.24
N GLY A 431 12.48 9.59 19.47
CA GLY A 431 11.29 9.75 20.31
C GLY A 431 10.24 10.67 19.71
N ALA A 432 10.66 11.81 19.14
CA ALA A 432 9.78 12.75 18.46
C ALA A 432 9.13 12.09 17.22
N LEU A 433 9.89 11.38 16.41
CA LEU A 433 9.39 10.67 15.23
C LEU A 433 8.38 9.58 15.60
N ILE A 434 8.61 8.82 16.67
CA ILE A 434 7.67 7.79 17.14
C ILE A 434 6.39 8.45 17.66
N LEU A 435 6.48 9.47 18.52
CA LEU A 435 5.32 10.16 19.07
C LEU A 435 4.48 10.87 18.01
N SER A 436 5.11 11.35 16.94
CA SER A 436 4.41 11.99 15.82
C SER A 436 3.73 11.00 14.88
N ASN A 437 3.98 9.70 15.03
CA ASN A 437 3.41 8.68 14.14
C ASN A 437 2.39 7.80 14.89
N SER A 438 1.09 8.04 14.63
CA SER A 438 0.00 7.30 15.31
C SER A 438 0.06 5.80 15.06
N VAL A 439 0.47 5.35 13.89
CA VAL A 439 0.52 3.92 13.55
C VAL A 439 1.61 3.22 14.37
N ALA A 440 2.81 3.84 14.47
CA ALA A 440 3.90 3.34 15.31
C ALA A 440 3.49 3.30 16.79
N MET A 441 2.88 4.38 17.29
CA MET A 441 2.41 4.46 18.67
C MET A 441 1.38 3.38 18.98
N ILE A 442 0.34 3.24 18.15
CA ILE A 442 -0.71 2.22 18.34
C ILE A 442 -0.11 0.82 18.30
N PHE A 443 0.82 0.55 17.39
CA PHE A 443 1.50 -0.75 17.33
C PHE A 443 2.26 -1.02 18.62
N ILE A 444 3.12 -0.10 19.06
CA ILE A 444 3.94 -0.28 20.28
C ILE A 444 3.04 -0.48 21.50
N ILE A 445 2.02 0.36 21.70
CA ILE A 445 1.13 0.29 22.87
C ILE A 445 0.32 -1.00 22.84
N SER A 446 -0.29 -1.34 21.71
CA SER A 446 -1.09 -2.57 21.60
C SER A 446 -0.24 -3.83 21.80
N PHE A 447 0.99 -3.82 21.28
CA PHE A 447 1.93 -4.92 21.46
C PHE A 447 2.34 -5.07 22.95
N VAL A 448 2.72 -3.99 23.61
CA VAL A 448 3.10 -4.00 25.03
C VAL A 448 1.91 -4.42 25.90
N LEU A 449 0.73 -3.84 25.70
CA LEU A 449 -0.48 -4.21 26.45
C LEU A 449 -0.84 -5.69 26.23
N ASN A 450 -0.68 -6.19 25.01
CA ASN A 450 -0.92 -7.61 24.76
C ASN A 450 0.05 -8.54 25.49
N LEU A 451 1.30 -8.11 25.74
CA LEU A 451 2.28 -8.90 26.50
C LEU A 451 2.04 -8.82 28.00
N VAL A 452 1.62 -7.65 28.52
CA VAL A 452 1.50 -7.38 29.95
C VAL A 452 0.14 -7.83 30.52
N LEU A 453 -0.95 -7.66 29.76
CA LEU A 453 -2.28 -7.98 30.28
C LEU A 453 -2.52 -9.49 30.37
N PRO A 454 -3.06 -9.99 31.50
CA PRO A 454 -3.39 -11.40 31.68
C PRO A 454 -4.37 -11.91 30.61
N LYS A 455 -4.21 -13.17 30.21
CA LYS A 455 -5.09 -13.78 29.19
C LYS A 455 -6.51 -14.04 29.70
N ASN A 456 -6.69 -14.31 31.01
CA ASN A 456 -7.94 -14.73 31.65
C ASN A 456 -8.57 -13.61 32.48
N MET A 457 -8.70 -12.40 31.93
CA MET A 457 -9.30 -11.28 32.67
C MET A 457 -10.82 -11.42 32.86
N ASP A 458 -11.49 -12.20 32.02
CA ASP A 458 -12.95 -12.39 32.06
C ASP A 458 -13.39 -13.52 33.00
N GLU A 459 -12.51 -14.46 33.37
CA GLU A 459 -12.83 -15.58 34.27
C GLU A 459 -12.98 -15.17 35.75
N LYS A 460 -12.49 -13.99 36.15
CA LYS A 460 -12.56 -13.50 37.54
C LYS A 460 -13.90 -12.84 37.91
N LYS A 461 -14.91 -12.81 37.05
CA LYS A 461 -16.24 -12.22 37.35
C LYS A 461 -17.32 -13.24 37.69
N SER A 462 -16.99 -14.49 37.93
CA SER A 462 -17.94 -15.55 38.34
C SER A 462 -17.73 -16.04 39.80
N GLU A 463 -17.07 -15.25 40.65
CA GLU A 463 -17.03 -15.45 42.10
C GLU A 463 -17.79 -14.34 42.86
#